data_e72086f81ac5de78a1208d12562818ab
#
_entry.id   e72086f81ac5de78a1208d12562818ab
#
_cell.length_a   1.000
_cell.length_b   1.000
_cell.length_c   1.000
_cell.angle_alpha   90.00
_cell.angle_beta   90.00
_cell.angle_gamma   90.00
#
_symmetry.space_group_name_H-M   'P 1'
#
loop_
_entity.id
_entity.type
_entity.pdbx_description
1 polymer ?
#
loop_
_entity_poly.entity_id
_entity_poly.type
_entity_poly.pdbx_seq_one_letter_code
_entity_poly.pdbx_strand_id
1 'polypeptide(L)'
;MEHKKIVELYQNYTMAYMKRNELIREYRRQAYAERFQREPAVKGGSNLQLPLTRWVLDVILERLFLSLFGSTDFVRVIPKSLEDSELAEGIAKIVNAYAQPQPVYLALGDALLLGEGVLRLGMEIFEERWGKKKKRKRPFLEWVPLENVYFFSPLQDAPEKRGVFWVHYMKKKTVAEKFEIDIKDLPETTETPFFLPTSVEEMLPISVFTGDAEALTKVAEFYFPDEELGYRHVVYLPDANLFLTDEKSVLPFDGAPLFLLRLFPFGSGGLGALLSPIEEELTVYHNQKVDANTFRLMPIYRVVSTSPALRDKEEWTAGKKIVVDSPDDVTPLPVQELVTSERDELFLWELAKLVSGANELLSGIPTVRGENTAYEVEVALAEGSVRFRRFMVFVTEWMRRIVQHELLLLQLMGDEEEITQICYPKPNPLQLIEPLDILHRFVYNFNTVLTNRQMEIQKWILLRNLLAQEALFVENRQAQWYLLRQILTAFDVDYRLIIGEKPEEQAPIDIQSIIQSLQGGMNNAG
;
A
#
# COMPACT_ATOMS: atom_id res chain seq x y z
N MET A 1 21.02 0.60 -26.95
CA MET A 1 20.26 1.85 -27.33
C MET A 1 21.24 3.01 -27.28
N GLU A 2 21.30 3.87 -28.29
CA GLU A 2 22.20 5.02 -28.30
C GLU A 2 21.79 6.10 -27.30
N HIS A 3 22.73 6.82 -26.70
CA HIS A 3 22.49 7.91 -25.73
C HIS A 3 21.48 8.95 -26.22
N LYS A 4 21.54 9.30 -27.52
CA LYS A 4 20.59 10.23 -28.14
C LYS A 4 19.14 9.76 -28.01
N LYS A 5 18.88 8.47 -28.21
CA LYS A 5 17.55 7.89 -28.03
C LYS A 5 17.06 7.93 -26.58
N ILE A 6 17.97 7.78 -25.61
CA ILE A 6 17.65 7.84 -24.18
C ILE A 6 17.17 9.26 -23.81
N VAL A 7 17.88 10.29 -24.32
CA VAL A 7 17.48 11.70 -24.12
C VAL A 7 16.13 11.98 -24.75
N GLU A 8 15.91 11.53 -25.99
CA GLU A 8 14.62 11.68 -26.69
C GLU A 8 13.48 10.96 -25.92
N LEU A 9 13.73 9.76 -25.40
CA LEU A 9 12.76 9.03 -24.59
C LEU A 9 12.43 9.81 -23.30
N TYR A 10 13.45 10.28 -22.57
CA TYR A 10 13.24 11.10 -21.39
C TYR A 10 12.31 12.28 -21.66
N GLN A 11 12.63 13.08 -22.69
CA GLN A 11 11.84 14.26 -23.05
C GLN A 11 10.41 13.90 -23.47
N ASN A 12 10.26 12.88 -24.33
CA ASN A 12 8.94 12.49 -24.83
C ASN A 12 8.04 11.95 -23.71
N TYR A 13 8.57 11.11 -22.82
CA TYR A 13 7.77 10.55 -21.72
C TYR A 13 7.43 11.61 -20.67
N THR A 14 8.38 12.47 -20.28
CA THR A 14 8.10 13.55 -19.32
C THR A 14 7.02 14.49 -19.84
N MET A 15 7.05 14.84 -21.13
CA MET A 15 6.00 15.64 -21.76
C MET A 15 4.65 14.89 -21.83
N ALA A 16 4.67 13.65 -22.29
CA ALA A 16 3.44 12.85 -22.43
C ALA A 16 2.72 12.61 -21.09
N TYR A 17 3.48 12.47 -20.01
CA TYR A 17 2.95 12.21 -18.67
C TYR A 17 2.65 13.48 -17.85
N MET A 18 2.92 14.68 -18.39
CA MET A 18 2.67 15.95 -17.68
C MET A 18 1.22 16.06 -17.20
N LYS A 19 0.25 15.80 -18.10
CA LYS A 19 -1.17 15.84 -17.76
C LYS A 19 -1.57 14.80 -16.70
N ARG A 20 -0.99 13.58 -16.75
CA ARG A 20 -1.18 12.57 -15.71
C ARG A 20 -0.69 13.08 -14.35
N ASN A 21 0.49 13.67 -14.33
CA ASN A 21 1.10 14.15 -13.09
C ASN A 21 0.30 15.32 -12.47
N GLU A 22 -0.32 16.18 -13.28
CA GLU A 22 -1.26 17.21 -12.80
C GLU A 22 -2.48 16.58 -12.12
N LEU A 23 -3.11 15.57 -12.74
CA LEU A 23 -4.24 14.84 -12.15
C LEU A 23 -3.85 14.11 -10.86
N ILE A 24 -2.66 13.51 -10.80
CA ILE A 24 -2.16 12.86 -9.59
C ILE A 24 -2.07 13.85 -8.43
N ARG A 25 -1.52 15.05 -8.68
CA ARG A 25 -1.44 16.11 -7.66
C ARG A 25 -2.83 16.55 -7.19
N GLU A 26 -3.76 16.69 -8.11
CA GLU A 26 -5.14 17.05 -7.77
C GLU A 26 -5.79 16.01 -6.86
N TYR A 27 -5.71 14.71 -7.20
CA TYR A 27 -6.26 13.64 -6.37
C TYR A 27 -5.59 13.54 -5.00
N ARG A 28 -4.27 13.77 -4.92
CA ARG A 28 -3.58 13.81 -3.63
C ARG A 28 -4.02 14.99 -2.78
N ARG A 29 -4.13 16.20 -3.34
CA ARG A 29 -4.67 17.38 -2.64
C ARG A 29 -6.05 17.09 -2.06
N GLN A 30 -6.90 16.49 -2.86
CA GLN A 30 -8.25 16.12 -2.44
C GLN A 30 -8.24 15.07 -1.31
N ALA A 31 -7.45 14.00 -1.45
CA ALA A 31 -7.34 12.96 -0.43
C ALA A 31 -6.76 13.47 0.90
N TYR A 32 -5.85 14.44 0.85
CA TYR A 32 -5.29 15.06 2.07
C TYR A 32 -6.13 16.23 2.58
N ALA A 33 -7.30 16.49 1.98
CA ALA A 33 -8.21 17.58 2.33
C ALA A 33 -7.47 18.94 2.42
N GLU A 34 -6.50 19.15 1.53
CA GLU A 34 -5.91 20.48 1.37
C GLU A 34 -7.02 21.44 0.98
N ARG A 35 -7.09 22.57 1.67
CA ARG A 35 -8.13 23.57 1.36
C ARG A 35 -8.04 23.93 -0.11
N PHE A 36 -9.04 23.53 -0.88
CA PHE A 36 -9.22 24.13 -2.19
C PHE A 36 -9.37 25.63 -1.97
N GLN A 37 -8.49 26.42 -2.56
CA GLN A 37 -8.65 27.88 -2.61
C GLN A 37 -9.79 28.20 -3.61
N ARG A 38 -10.97 27.67 -3.30
CA ARG A 38 -12.17 28.01 -4.05
C ARG A 38 -12.71 29.29 -3.42
N GLU A 39 -12.90 30.31 -4.22
CA GLU A 39 -13.64 31.48 -3.75
C GLU A 39 -15.05 31.01 -3.38
N PRO A 40 -15.54 31.31 -2.17
CA PRO A 40 -16.92 31.00 -1.81
C PRO A 40 -17.87 31.63 -2.84
N ALA A 41 -18.97 30.94 -3.17
CA ALA A 41 -19.96 31.43 -4.14
C ALA A 41 -20.53 32.79 -3.75
N VAL A 42 -20.51 33.10 -2.47
CA VAL A 42 -20.92 34.39 -1.89
C VAL A 42 -19.75 34.94 -1.07
N LYS A 43 -19.44 36.23 -1.21
CA LYS A 43 -18.40 36.89 -0.42
C LYS A 43 -18.66 36.72 1.08
N GLY A 44 -17.74 36.07 1.77
CA GLY A 44 -17.90 35.73 3.20
C GLY A 44 -18.74 34.48 3.44
N GLY A 45 -19.10 33.74 2.39
CA GLY A 45 -19.82 32.46 2.49
C GLY A 45 -18.95 31.30 2.97
N SER A 46 -19.57 30.14 3.16
CA SER A 46 -18.93 28.92 3.58
C SER A 46 -17.96 28.39 2.54
N ASN A 47 -16.81 27.91 2.99
CA ASN A 47 -15.77 27.28 2.16
C ASN A 47 -15.21 26.05 2.88
N LEU A 48 -16.09 25.15 3.28
CA LEU A 48 -15.73 23.88 3.89
C LEU A 48 -15.48 22.85 2.80
N GLN A 49 -14.48 22.01 2.97
CA GLN A 49 -14.25 20.84 2.14
C GLN A 49 -14.58 19.59 2.95
N LEU A 50 -15.40 18.71 2.38
CA LEU A 50 -15.74 17.44 2.99
C LEU A 50 -14.70 16.38 2.58
N PRO A 51 -14.04 15.66 3.51
CA PRO A 51 -12.97 14.73 3.20
C PRO A 51 -13.49 13.34 2.81
N LEU A 52 -14.39 13.25 1.82
CA LEU A 52 -15.01 12.00 1.40
C LEU A 52 -14.00 11.00 0.84
N THR A 53 -13.15 11.46 -0.09
CA THR A 53 -12.11 10.62 -0.71
C THR A 53 -11.14 10.09 0.34
N ARG A 54 -10.74 10.92 1.30
CA ARG A 54 -9.87 10.52 2.41
C ARG A 54 -10.51 9.44 3.26
N TRP A 55 -11.77 9.62 3.66
CA TRP A 55 -12.48 8.65 4.47
C TRP A 55 -12.57 7.28 3.77
N VAL A 56 -12.95 7.26 2.49
CA VAL A 56 -13.03 6.02 1.69
C VAL A 56 -11.67 5.35 1.56
N LEU A 57 -10.63 6.17 1.27
CA LEU A 57 -9.26 5.69 1.14
C LEU A 57 -8.79 5.00 2.42
N ASP A 58 -8.95 5.66 3.58
CA ASP A 58 -8.52 5.13 4.86
C ASP A 58 -9.23 3.81 5.20
N VAL A 59 -10.54 3.73 5.00
CA VAL A 59 -11.32 2.50 5.28
C VAL A 59 -10.80 1.30 4.47
N ILE A 60 -10.52 1.49 3.19
CA ILE A 60 -10.07 0.39 2.32
C ILE A 60 -8.59 0.07 2.56
N LEU A 61 -7.76 1.10 2.69
CA LEU A 61 -6.31 0.98 2.87
C LEU A 61 -5.97 0.25 4.17
N GLU A 62 -6.54 0.68 5.29
CA GLU A 62 -6.32 0.05 6.60
C GLU A 62 -6.70 -1.43 6.56
N ARG A 63 -7.80 -1.76 5.92
CA ARG A 63 -8.24 -3.15 5.82
C ARG A 63 -7.32 -4.00 4.93
N LEU A 64 -6.85 -3.46 3.79
CA LEU A 64 -5.86 -4.14 2.94
C LEU A 64 -4.54 -4.35 3.68
N PHE A 65 -4.08 -3.32 4.36
CA PHE A 65 -2.83 -3.35 5.10
C PHE A 65 -2.88 -4.35 6.27
N LEU A 66 -3.93 -4.29 7.09
CA LEU A 66 -4.12 -5.24 8.19
C LEU A 66 -4.32 -6.68 7.70
N SER A 67 -4.89 -6.87 6.52
CA SER A 67 -4.99 -8.20 5.92
C SER A 67 -3.63 -8.80 5.57
N LEU A 68 -2.62 -7.97 5.27
CA LEU A 68 -1.26 -8.42 4.99
C LEU A 68 -0.41 -8.52 6.25
N PHE A 69 -0.41 -7.48 7.08
CA PHE A 69 0.51 -7.29 8.20
C PHE A 69 -0.16 -7.37 9.58
N GLY A 70 -1.37 -7.89 9.65
CA GLY A 70 -2.11 -8.03 10.92
C GLY A 70 -1.58 -9.13 11.84
N SER A 71 -0.59 -9.92 11.40
CA SER A 71 0.10 -10.93 12.22
C SER A 71 1.61 -10.73 12.16
N THR A 72 2.32 -11.25 13.18
CA THR A 72 3.79 -11.20 13.23
C THR A 72 4.44 -11.97 12.07
N ASP A 73 3.81 -13.07 11.64
CA ASP A 73 4.24 -13.86 10.49
C ASP A 73 3.34 -13.53 9.30
N PHE A 74 3.70 -12.48 8.53
CA PHE A 74 2.88 -12.04 7.40
C PHE A 74 3.00 -12.95 6.17
N VAL A 75 4.10 -13.73 6.06
CA VAL A 75 4.31 -14.69 4.97
C VAL A 75 4.51 -16.10 5.52
N ARG A 76 3.75 -17.04 5.00
CA ARG A 76 4.00 -18.47 5.14
C ARG A 76 4.58 -19.02 3.85
N VAL A 77 5.67 -19.75 3.95
CA VAL A 77 6.28 -20.42 2.80
C VAL A 77 5.91 -21.90 2.85
N ILE A 78 5.23 -22.34 1.79
CA ILE A 78 4.75 -23.73 1.68
C ILE A 78 5.63 -24.44 0.67
N PRO A 79 6.32 -25.51 1.06
CA PRO A 79 7.14 -26.29 0.13
C PRO A 79 6.26 -27.13 -0.79
N LYS A 80 6.68 -27.33 -2.03
CA LYS A 80 6.01 -28.25 -2.96
C LYS A 80 6.39 -29.71 -2.72
N SER A 81 7.53 -29.97 -2.06
CA SER A 81 7.96 -31.28 -1.59
C SER A 81 8.06 -31.31 -0.07
N LEU A 82 7.77 -32.46 0.56
CA LEU A 82 7.90 -32.62 2.01
C LEU A 82 9.35 -32.49 2.48
N GLU A 83 10.32 -32.87 1.64
CA GLU A 83 11.76 -32.76 1.91
C GLU A 83 12.19 -31.29 2.11
N ASP A 84 11.50 -30.34 1.49
CA ASP A 84 11.80 -28.93 1.56
C ASP A 84 11.17 -28.20 2.76
N SER A 85 10.51 -28.93 3.66
CA SER A 85 9.77 -28.35 4.78
C SER A 85 10.66 -27.51 5.72
N GLU A 86 11.90 -27.93 5.97
CA GLU A 86 12.84 -27.19 6.83
C GLU A 86 13.40 -25.94 6.13
N LEU A 87 13.65 -26.05 4.83
CA LEU A 87 14.07 -24.91 4.00
C LEU A 87 12.98 -23.85 3.94
N ALA A 88 11.73 -24.27 3.75
CA ALA A 88 10.57 -23.38 3.73
C ALA A 88 10.40 -22.60 5.04
N GLU A 89 10.61 -23.25 6.18
CA GLU A 89 10.56 -22.58 7.49
C GLU A 89 11.69 -21.55 7.63
N GLY A 90 12.91 -21.88 7.21
CA GLY A 90 14.04 -20.96 7.22
C GLY A 90 13.79 -19.75 6.31
N ILE A 91 13.28 -19.97 5.10
CA ILE A 91 12.92 -18.89 4.16
C ILE A 91 11.84 -17.99 4.76
N ALA A 92 10.80 -18.57 5.40
CA ALA A 92 9.75 -17.79 6.04
C ALA A 92 10.31 -16.89 7.15
N LYS A 93 11.25 -17.38 7.98
CA LYS A 93 11.92 -16.56 9.00
C LYS A 93 12.68 -15.38 8.39
N ILE A 94 13.41 -15.61 7.29
CA ILE A 94 14.16 -14.54 6.60
C ILE A 94 13.20 -13.47 6.12
N VAL A 95 12.17 -13.84 5.37
CA VAL A 95 11.20 -12.88 4.79
C VAL A 95 10.49 -12.08 5.88
N ASN A 96 10.06 -12.74 6.96
CA ASN A 96 9.39 -12.05 8.07
C ASN A 96 10.34 -11.13 8.86
N ALA A 97 11.64 -11.47 8.95
CA ALA A 97 12.64 -10.66 9.63
C ALA A 97 12.98 -9.36 8.87
N TYR A 98 12.93 -9.39 7.54
CA TYR A 98 13.19 -8.22 6.69
C TYR A 98 11.93 -7.46 6.27
N ALA A 99 10.77 -7.79 6.83
CA ALA A 99 9.51 -7.13 6.52
C ALA A 99 9.57 -5.60 6.74
N GLN A 100 9.13 -4.84 5.74
CA GLN A 100 9.09 -3.38 5.79
C GLN A 100 7.66 -2.88 5.48
N PRO A 101 6.78 -2.80 6.49
CA PRO A 101 5.36 -2.48 6.28
C PRO A 101 5.11 -1.06 5.77
N GLN A 102 5.88 -0.06 6.22
CA GLN A 102 5.62 1.34 5.93
C GLN A 102 5.68 1.71 4.43
N PRO A 103 6.72 1.33 3.66
CA PRO A 103 6.73 1.59 2.22
C PRO A 103 5.59 0.90 1.49
N VAL A 104 5.21 -0.32 1.93
CA VAL A 104 4.08 -1.06 1.38
C VAL A 104 2.76 -0.32 1.62
N TYR A 105 2.55 0.23 2.83
CA TYR A 105 1.38 1.05 3.15
C TYR A 105 1.23 2.24 2.21
N LEU A 106 2.32 2.98 1.97
CA LEU A 106 2.32 4.15 1.08
C LEU A 106 2.02 3.77 -0.37
N ALA A 107 2.64 2.70 -0.87
CA ALA A 107 2.40 2.21 -2.23
C ALA A 107 0.97 1.68 -2.43
N LEU A 108 0.39 1.03 -1.41
CA LEU A 108 -1.03 0.62 -1.41
C LEU A 108 -1.96 1.83 -1.44
N GLY A 109 -1.64 2.89 -0.69
CA GLY A 109 -2.36 4.15 -0.70
C GLY A 109 -2.40 4.78 -2.10
N ASP A 110 -1.24 4.85 -2.77
CA ASP A 110 -1.17 5.31 -4.17
C ASP A 110 -1.95 4.40 -5.11
N ALA A 111 -1.81 3.07 -4.96
CA ALA A 111 -2.52 2.12 -5.82
C ALA A 111 -4.05 2.21 -5.69
N LEU A 112 -4.56 2.54 -4.51
CA LEU A 112 -5.99 2.80 -4.30
C LEU A 112 -6.40 4.17 -4.84
N LEU A 113 -5.67 5.22 -4.48
CA LEU A 113 -6.02 6.60 -4.85
C LEU A 113 -5.87 6.88 -6.33
N LEU A 114 -4.72 6.47 -6.90
CA LEU A 114 -4.30 6.79 -8.26
C LEU A 114 -4.53 5.65 -9.26
N GLY A 115 -4.88 4.47 -8.76
CA GLY A 115 -5.02 3.24 -9.55
C GLY A 115 -3.76 2.41 -9.66
N GLU A 116 -2.60 3.00 -9.44
CA GLU A 116 -1.28 2.39 -9.54
C GLU A 116 -0.38 2.84 -8.39
N GLY A 117 0.46 1.93 -7.88
CA GLY A 117 1.47 2.21 -6.85
C GLY A 117 2.78 1.51 -7.17
N VAL A 118 3.90 2.08 -6.75
CA VAL A 118 5.23 1.57 -7.09
C VAL A 118 6.08 1.41 -5.84
N LEU A 119 6.74 0.25 -5.73
CA LEU A 119 7.82 0.01 -4.77
C LEU A 119 9.13 -0.24 -5.51
N ARG A 120 10.20 0.28 -4.95
CA ARG A 120 11.57 -0.04 -5.32
C ARG A 120 12.19 -0.98 -4.31
N LEU A 121 12.86 -2.01 -4.80
CA LEU A 121 13.67 -2.92 -4.00
C LEU A 121 15.15 -2.63 -4.26
N GLY A 122 15.94 -2.51 -3.22
CA GLY A 122 17.38 -2.29 -3.31
C GLY A 122 18.15 -2.94 -2.17
N MET A 123 19.46 -2.74 -2.17
CA MET A 123 20.35 -3.13 -1.08
C MET A 123 21.04 -1.90 -0.50
N GLU A 124 20.99 -1.74 0.79
CA GLU A 124 21.72 -0.70 1.51
C GLU A 124 22.87 -1.25 2.30
N ILE A 125 23.92 -0.44 2.44
CA ILE A 125 25.09 -0.74 3.27
C ILE A 125 25.02 0.20 4.48
N PHE A 126 24.92 -0.37 5.66
CA PHE A 126 24.94 0.39 6.90
C PHE A 126 26.09 -0.06 7.81
N GLU A 127 26.60 0.87 8.62
CA GLU A 127 27.62 0.56 9.61
C GLU A 127 26.95 0.31 10.97
N GLU A 128 27.21 -0.86 11.52
CA GLU A 128 26.78 -1.19 12.88
C GLU A 128 27.55 -0.31 13.89
N ARG A 129 26.81 0.51 14.66
CA ARG A 129 27.42 1.47 15.60
C ARG A 129 27.80 0.84 16.94
N TRP A 130 27.26 -0.34 17.25
CA TRP A 130 27.47 -1.04 18.51
C TRP A 130 28.44 -2.21 18.32
N GLY A 131 29.58 -2.20 19.03
CA GLY A 131 30.60 -3.23 18.94
C GLY A 131 31.71 -2.93 17.93
N LYS A 132 32.17 -3.96 17.20
CA LYS A 132 33.14 -3.79 16.11
C LYS A 132 32.41 -3.16 14.91
N LYS A 133 32.93 -2.02 14.40
CA LYS A 133 32.41 -1.40 13.18
C LYS A 133 32.38 -2.43 12.04
N LYS A 134 31.20 -2.94 11.74
CA LYS A 134 30.98 -3.90 10.66
C LYS A 134 30.01 -3.29 9.65
N LYS A 135 30.36 -3.37 8.38
CA LYS A 135 29.44 -3.00 7.30
C LYS A 135 28.53 -4.19 7.01
N ARG A 136 27.22 -3.99 7.12
CA ARG A 136 26.22 -4.99 6.80
C ARG A 136 25.41 -4.57 5.60
N LYS A 137 24.90 -5.54 4.85
CA LYS A 137 24.06 -5.33 3.67
C LYS A 137 22.66 -5.87 3.97
N ARG A 138 21.66 -5.01 3.85
CA ARG A 138 20.25 -5.38 4.04
C ARG A 138 19.41 -4.97 2.83
N PRO A 139 18.37 -5.73 2.49
CA PRO A 139 17.40 -5.29 1.51
C PRO A 139 16.58 -4.14 2.07
N PHE A 140 16.21 -3.19 1.22
CA PHE A 140 15.27 -2.15 1.56
C PHE A 140 14.18 -2.04 0.51
N LEU A 141 12.99 -1.71 0.98
CA LEU A 141 11.86 -1.31 0.15
C LEU A 141 11.68 0.21 0.27
N GLU A 142 11.45 0.85 -0.84
CA GLU A 142 11.19 2.29 -0.92
C GLU A 142 9.93 2.52 -1.72
N TRP A 143 9.02 3.33 -1.18
CA TRP A 143 7.90 3.83 -1.93
C TRP A 143 8.39 4.87 -2.93
N VAL A 144 8.00 4.71 -4.20
CA VAL A 144 8.36 5.63 -5.28
C VAL A 144 7.09 6.34 -5.75
N PRO A 145 7.02 7.67 -5.65
CA PRO A 145 5.89 8.44 -6.16
C PRO A 145 5.64 8.15 -7.65
N LEU A 146 4.38 7.91 -7.99
CA LEU A 146 3.99 7.52 -9.35
C LEU A 146 4.35 8.59 -10.39
N GLU A 147 4.41 9.86 -10.00
CA GLU A 147 4.82 11.00 -10.84
C GLU A 147 6.25 10.88 -11.36
N ASN A 148 7.07 10.15 -10.63
CA ASN A 148 8.49 10.02 -10.90
C ASN A 148 8.84 8.76 -11.72
N VAL A 149 7.86 7.93 -12.07
CA VAL A 149 8.08 6.64 -12.75
C VAL A 149 7.40 6.60 -14.10
N TYR A 150 8.13 6.09 -15.10
CA TYR A 150 7.72 6.07 -16.51
C TYR A 150 7.99 4.69 -17.11
N PHE A 151 6.97 3.86 -17.20
CA PHE A 151 7.05 2.54 -17.83
C PHE A 151 6.91 2.64 -19.35
N PHE A 152 7.79 1.96 -20.09
CA PHE A 152 7.77 1.98 -21.57
C PHE A 152 6.59 1.19 -22.15
N SER A 153 6.14 0.17 -21.44
CA SER A 153 5.00 -0.66 -21.86
C SER A 153 4.04 -0.89 -20.69
N PRO A 154 3.31 0.17 -20.26
CA PRO A 154 2.53 0.10 -19.03
C PRO A 154 1.35 -0.88 -19.09
N LEU A 155 0.86 -1.23 -20.29
CA LEU A 155 -0.29 -2.13 -20.48
C LEU A 155 0.05 -3.62 -20.40
N GLN A 156 1.33 -3.98 -20.41
CA GLN A 156 1.76 -5.37 -20.41
C GLN A 156 1.87 -5.92 -18.98
N ASP A 157 1.79 -7.25 -18.86
CA ASP A 157 2.12 -7.94 -17.62
C ASP A 157 3.62 -7.77 -17.32
N ALA A 158 3.94 -7.53 -16.05
CA ALA A 158 5.31 -7.25 -15.59
C ALA A 158 6.00 -6.13 -16.40
N PRO A 159 5.46 -4.89 -16.38
CA PRO A 159 5.99 -3.78 -17.18
C PRO A 159 7.44 -3.43 -16.83
N GLU A 160 7.88 -3.75 -15.61
CA GLU A 160 9.27 -3.63 -15.14
C GLU A 160 10.28 -4.41 -15.99
N LYS A 161 9.83 -5.48 -16.67
CA LYS A 161 10.70 -6.27 -17.57
C LYS A 161 10.84 -5.67 -18.97
N ARG A 162 9.99 -4.71 -19.34
CA ARG A 162 9.96 -4.10 -20.68
C ARG A 162 10.72 -2.81 -20.79
N GLY A 163 11.07 -2.25 -19.66
CA GLY A 163 11.81 -1.01 -19.53
C GLY A 163 11.02 0.05 -18.77
N VAL A 164 11.76 0.77 -17.97
CA VAL A 164 11.25 1.82 -17.10
C VAL A 164 12.38 2.82 -16.84
N PHE A 165 12.02 4.08 -16.65
CA PHE A 165 12.90 4.99 -15.97
C PHE A 165 12.19 5.67 -14.82
N TRP A 166 12.96 6.05 -13.83
CA TRP A 166 12.48 6.81 -12.71
C TRP A 166 13.36 8.06 -12.54
N VAL A 167 12.75 9.13 -12.05
CA VAL A 167 13.41 10.39 -11.74
C VAL A 167 13.42 10.58 -10.24
N HIS A 168 14.60 10.82 -9.67
CA HIS A 168 14.74 11.07 -8.23
C HIS A 168 15.76 12.18 -7.98
N TYR A 169 15.80 12.66 -6.75
CA TYR A 169 16.66 13.76 -6.34
C TYR A 169 17.68 13.24 -5.33
N MET A 170 18.95 13.47 -5.60
CA MET A 170 20.05 13.07 -4.74
C MET A 170 20.88 14.29 -4.32
N LYS A 171 21.47 14.24 -3.13
CA LYS A 171 22.45 15.25 -2.72
C LYS A 171 23.65 15.22 -3.67
N LYS A 172 24.10 16.39 -4.11
CA LYS A 172 25.29 16.50 -4.99
C LYS A 172 26.49 15.75 -4.46
N LYS A 173 26.75 15.83 -3.14
CA LYS A 173 27.83 15.11 -2.49
C LYS A 173 27.70 13.60 -2.67
N THR A 174 26.50 13.04 -2.50
CA THR A 174 26.26 11.61 -2.66
C THR A 174 26.47 11.16 -4.11
N VAL A 175 26.05 11.98 -5.09
CA VAL A 175 26.28 11.71 -6.52
C VAL A 175 27.77 11.77 -6.84
N ALA A 176 28.48 12.80 -6.34
CA ALA A 176 29.90 12.97 -6.53
C ALA A 176 30.71 11.78 -5.99
N GLU A 177 30.39 11.32 -4.76
CA GLU A 177 31.03 10.18 -4.12
C GLU A 177 30.69 8.84 -4.83
N LYS A 178 29.45 8.66 -5.26
CA LYS A 178 28.99 7.41 -5.88
C LYS A 178 29.53 7.21 -7.30
N PHE A 179 29.67 8.31 -8.05
CA PHE A 179 30.05 8.27 -9.47
C PHE A 179 31.42 8.88 -9.76
N GLU A 180 32.20 9.24 -8.73
CA GLU A 180 33.56 9.78 -8.81
C GLU A 180 33.66 11.05 -9.69
N ILE A 181 32.69 11.98 -9.55
CA ILE A 181 32.61 13.23 -10.32
C ILE A 181 32.87 14.43 -9.41
N ASP A 182 33.45 15.51 -9.94
CA ASP A 182 33.61 16.74 -9.16
C ASP A 182 32.24 17.37 -8.86
N ILE A 183 32.02 17.74 -7.59
CA ILE A 183 30.78 18.40 -7.12
C ILE A 183 30.46 19.66 -7.93
N LYS A 184 31.49 20.35 -8.43
CA LYS A 184 31.33 21.59 -9.21
C LYS A 184 30.69 21.38 -10.58
N ASP A 185 30.84 20.17 -11.15
CA ASP A 185 30.29 19.82 -12.46
C ASP A 185 28.83 19.33 -12.37
N LEU A 186 28.30 19.16 -11.15
CA LEU A 186 26.95 18.73 -10.93
C LEU A 186 25.97 19.91 -10.94
N PRO A 187 24.88 19.83 -11.74
CA PRO A 187 23.85 20.85 -11.75
C PRO A 187 23.12 20.90 -10.40
N GLU A 188 22.62 22.06 -10.07
CA GLU A 188 21.71 22.27 -8.95
C GLU A 188 20.30 22.38 -9.47
N THR A 189 19.39 21.54 -8.96
CA THR A 189 18.00 21.66 -9.32
C THR A 189 17.29 22.57 -8.33
N THR A 190 16.48 23.49 -8.87
CA THR A 190 15.58 24.34 -8.09
C THR A 190 14.17 23.75 -8.01
N GLU A 191 13.95 22.62 -8.70
CA GLU A 191 12.66 21.94 -8.66
C GLU A 191 12.45 21.28 -7.30
N THR A 192 11.30 21.53 -6.70
CA THR A 192 10.89 20.82 -5.48
C THR A 192 10.50 19.38 -5.83
N PRO A 193 10.92 18.40 -5.02
CA PRO A 193 10.42 17.04 -5.17
C PRO A 193 8.89 16.99 -5.09
N PHE A 194 8.23 16.35 -6.05
CA PHE A 194 6.77 16.33 -6.18
C PHE A 194 5.98 15.63 -5.06
N PHE A 195 6.64 15.00 -4.12
CA PHE A 195 6.01 14.18 -3.10
C PHE A 195 5.61 14.93 -1.82
N LEU A 196 5.97 16.22 -1.71
CA LEU A 196 5.55 17.02 -0.56
C LEU A 196 4.17 17.62 -0.82
N PRO A 197 3.20 17.47 0.09
CA PRO A 197 1.96 18.22 0.03
C PRO A 197 2.25 19.72 0.00
N THR A 198 1.53 20.47 -0.82
CA THR A 198 1.75 21.93 -0.98
C THR A 198 1.71 22.69 0.34
N SER A 199 0.85 22.25 1.26
CA SER A 199 0.76 22.81 2.62
C SER A 199 2.04 22.61 3.45
N VAL A 200 2.79 21.53 3.19
CA VAL A 200 4.07 21.24 3.87
C VAL A 200 5.20 22.03 3.22
N GLU A 201 5.16 22.21 1.89
CA GLU A 201 6.11 23.06 1.16
C GLU A 201 6.02 24.51 1.62
N GLU A 202 4.81 25.02 1.87
CA GLU A 202 4.59 26.37 2.40
C GLU A 202 5.00 26.53 3.86
N MET A 203 4.85 25.48 4.67
CA MET A 203 5.16 25.53 6.10
C MET A 203 6.62 25.29 6.42
N LEU A 204 7.29 24.44 5.64
CA LEU A 204 8.65 24.01 5.91
C LEU A 204 9.50 24.24 4.65
N PRO A 205 10.40 25.23 4.67
CA PRO A 205 11.34 25.41 3.57
C PRO A 205 12.17 24.14 3.38
N ILE A 206 12.44 23.77 2.14
CA ILE A 206 13.19 22.55 1.74
C ILE A 206 14.50 22.40 2.54
N SER A 207 15.14 23.50 2.93
CA SER A 207 16.31 23.53 3.78
C SER A 207 16.13 22.85 5.14
N VAL A 208 14.90 22.77 5.67
CA VAL A 208 14.61 22.08 6.94
C VAL A 208 14.63 20.56 6.78
N PHE A 209 14.21 20.04 5.61
CA PHE A 209 14.25 18.61 5.34
C PHE A 209 15.63 18.12 4.94
N THR A 210 16.46 18.96 4.34
CA THR A 210 17.78 18.56 3.83
C THR A 210 18.91 18.81 4.83
N GLY A 211 18.68 19.48 5.97
CA GLY A 211 19.73 19.94 6.88
C GLY A 211 20.77 20.73 6.09
N ASP A 212 21.40 21.77 6.58
CA ASP A 212 22.33 22.62 5.84
C ASP A 212 22.37 22.41 4.33
N ALA A 213 21.55 23.14 3.60
CA ALA A 213 21.39 23.31 2.16
C ALA A 213 22.40 22.56 1.24
N GLU A 214 22.50 21.25 1.35
CA GLU A 214 23.21 20.48 0.32
C GLU A 214 22.32 20.46 -0.92
N ALA A 215 22.72 21.20 -1.93
CA ALA A 215 22.04 21.30 -3.20
C ALA A 215 21.71 19.91 -3.75
N LEU A 216 20.46 19.74 -4.16
CA LEU A 216 19.98 18.51 -4.80
C LEU A 216 20.30 18.54 -6.29
N THR A 217 20.53 17.39 -6.86
CA THR A 217 20.62 17.19 -8.32
C THR A 217 19.59 16.15 -8.76
N LYS A 218 19.02 16.37 -9.93
CA LYS A 218 18.02 15.50 -10.54
C LYS A 218 18.72 14.36 -11.27
N VAL A 219 18.32 13.12 -10.96
CA VAL A 219 18.89 11.91 -11.52
C VAL A 219 17.80 11.10 -12.19
N ALA A 220 18.01 10.64 -13.41
CA ALA A 220 17.14 9.71 -14.11
C ALA A 220 17.85 8.36 -14.29
N GLU A 221 17.30 7.30 -13.73
CA GLU A 221 17.80 5.94 -13.87
C GLU A 221 16.92 5.14 -14.82
N PHE A 222 17.54 4.60 -15.88
CA PHE A 222 16.88 3.81 -16.92
C PHE A 222 17.24 2.34 -16.77
N TYR A 223 16.24 1.50 -16.87
CA TYR A 223 16.38 0.05 -16.91
C TYR A 223 15.61 -0.48 -18.12
N PHE A 224 16.27 -1.20 -19.02
CA PHE A 224 15.63 -1.75 -20.22
C PHE A 224 16.36 -2.98 -20.74
N PRO A 225 15.63 -3.89 -21.44
CA PRO A 225 16.25 -5.04 -22.08
C PRO A 225 17.19 -4.60 -23.22
N ASP A 226 18.33 -5.26 -23.33
CA ASP A 226 19.34 -5.04 -24.36
C ASP A 226 19.77 -6.39 -24.94
N GLU A 227 19.96 -6.48 -26.28
CA GLU A 227 20.26 -7.73 -26.96
C GLU A 227 21.63 -8.29 -26.59
N GLU A 228 22.64 -7.42 -26.31
CA GLU A 228 23.98 -7.83 -25.99
C GLU A 228 24.21 -8.00 -24.48
N LEU A 229 23.67 -7.11 -23.67
CA LEU A 229 23.90 -7.04 -22.23
C LEU A 229 22.83 -7.78 -21.40
N GLY A 230 21.73 -8.24 -22.03
CA GLY A 230 20.59 -8.82 -21.37
C GLY A 230 19.68 -7.77 -20.74
N TYR A 231 20.12 -7.10 -19.69
CA TYR A 231 19.41 -5.98 -19.08
C TYR A 231 20.37 -4.84 -18.75
N ARG A 232 20.07 -3.64 -19.25
CA ARG A 232 20.96 -2.47 -19.20
C ARG A 232 20.46 -1.47 -18.17
N HIS A 233 21.41 -0.90 -17.43
CA HIS A 233 21.18 0.17 -16.45
C HIS A 233 21.96 1.41 -16.88
N VAL A 234 21.26 2.52 -17.04
CA VAL A 234 21.83 3.81 -17.43
C VAL A 234 21.43 4.88 -16.45
N VAL A 235 22.40 5.64 -15.96
CA VAL A 235 22.18 6.78 -15.07
C VAL A 235 22.49 8.06 -15.83
N TYR A 236 21.52 8.97 -15.88
CA TYR A 236 21.56 10.19 -16.66
C TYR A 236 21.19 11.40 -15.79
N LEU A 237 21.92 12.49 -15.94
CA LEU A 237 21.61 13.79 -15.33
C LEU A 237 20.92 14.68 -16.36
N PRO A 238 19.58 14.88 -16.27
CA PRO A 238 18.85 15.65 -17.28
C PRO A 238 19.29 17.10 -17.39
N ASP A 239 19.57 17.74 -16.25
CA ASP A 239 19.88 19.17 -16.19
C ASP A 239 21.30 19.48 -16.71
N ALA A 240 22.20 18.51 -16.69
CA ALA A 240 23.56 18.62 -17.26
C ALA A 240 23.70 17.94 -18.61
N ASN A 241 22.71 17.20 -19.06
CA ASN A 241 22.80 16.32 -20.23
C ASN A 241 24.01 15.37 -20.17
N LEU A 242 24.28 14.81 -18.99
CA LEU A 242 25.45 14.00 -18.70
C LEU A 242 25.06 12.58 -18.35
N PHE A 243 25.71 11.58 -18.96
CA PHE A 243 25.59 10.17 -18.59
C PHE A 243 26.64 9.82 -17.55
N LEU A 244 26.20 9.26 -16.42
CA LEU A 244 27.07 8.86 -15.31
C LEU A 244 27.53 7.41 -15.45
N THR A 245 26.60 6.51 -15.76
CA THR A 245 26.88 5.09 -16.00
C THR A 245 26.04 4.59 -17.15
N ASP A 246 26.57 3.56 -17.83
CA ASP A 246 25.92 2.86 -18.93
C ASP A 246 26.49 1.44 -19.00
N GLU A 247 25.86 0.52 -18.27
CA GLU A 247 26.42 -0.82 -18.06
C GLU A 247 25.32 -1.88 -17.95
N LYS A 248 25.74 -3.14 -17.90
CA LYS A 248 24.86 -4.26 -17.60
C LYS A 248 24.31 -4.11 -16.16
N SER A 249 23.00 -4.33 -16.00
CA SER A 249 22.41 -4.36 -14.68
C SER A 249 23.06 -5.46 -13.81
N VAL A 250 23.45 -5.09 -12.59
CA VAL A 250 24.03 -6.02 -11.61
C VAL A 250 22.98 -6.79 -10.82
N LEU A 251 21.68 -6.56 -11.11
CA LEU A 251 20.59 -7.25 -10.44
C LEU A 251 20.55 -8.73 -10.84
N PRO A 252 20.22 -9.65 -9.91
CA PRO A 252 20.19 -11.10 -10.18
C PRO A 252 18.94 -11.55 -10.96
N PHE A 253 18.14 -10.61 -11.47
CA PHE A 253 16.91 -10.89 -12.19
C PHE A 253 16.77 -9.99 -13.43
N ASP A 254 16.04 -10.48 -14.43
CA ASP A 254 15.72 -9.73 -15.63
C ASP A 254 14.58 -8.74 -15.34
N GLY A 255 14.93 -7.48 -15.18
CA GLY A 255 13.95 -6.42 -14.90
C GLY A 255 14.56 -5.26 -14.11
N ALA A 256 13.75 -4.22 -13.97
CA ALA A 256 14.06 -3.10 -13.08
C ALA A 256 13.71 -3.45 -11.62
N PRO A 257 14.38 -2.81 -10.66
CA PRO A 257 14.05 -2.99 -9.24
C PRO A 257 12.77 -2.23 -8.82
N LEU A 258 11.87 -1.96 -9.75
CA LEU A 258 10.65 -1.19 -9.58
C LEU A 258 9.44 -2.09 -9.85
N PHE A 259 8.63 -2.31 -8.84
CA PHE A 259 7.47 -3.21 -8.89
C PHE A 259 6.17 -2.41 -8.92
N LEU A 260 5.46 -2.49 -10.05
CA LEU A 260 4.17 -1.84 -10.24
C LEU A 260 3.05 -2.72 -9.68
N LEU A 261 2.24 -2.14 -8.78
CA LEU A 261 0.94 -2.65 -8.37
C LEU A 261 -0.14 -1.88 -9.12
N ARG A 262 -1.04 -2.60 -9.77
CA ARG A 262 -2.21 -2.03 -10.44
C ARG A 262 -3.49 -2.62 -9.87
N LEU A 263 -4.29 -1.79 -9.20
CA LEU A 263 -5.56 -2.21 -8.60
C LEU A 263 -6.77 -1.86 -9.49
N PHE A 264 -6.63 -0.86 -10.35
CA PHE A 264 -7.68 -0.39 -11.27
C PHE A 264 -7.20 -0.51 -12.73
N PRO A 265 -8.11 -0.47 -13.70
CA PRO A 265 -7.72 -0.42 -15.11
C PRO A 265 -6.75 0.74 -15.39
N PHE A 266 -5.82 0.54 -16.31
CA PHE A 266 -4.84 1.56 -16.69
C PHE A 266 -5.51 2.88 -17.07
N GLY A 267 -5.00 3.97 -16.49
CA GLY A 267 -5.50 5.32 -16.76
C GLY A 267 -6.84 5.66 -16.12
N SER A 268 -7.41 4.78 -15.26
CA SER A 268 -8.68 5.05 -14.57
C SER A 268 -8.57 6.07 -13.44
N GLY A 269 -7.36 6.36 -12.93
CA GLY A 269 -7.12 7.29 -11.83
C GLY A 269 -7.61 6.80 -10.46
N GLY A 270 -7.90 5.51 -10.30
CA GLY A 270 -8.25 4.90 -9.01
C GLY A 270 -9.49 5.49 -8.35
N LEU A 271 -9.50 5.48 -7.01
CA LEU A 271 -10.56 6.08 -6.20
C LEU A 271 -10.61 7.62 -6.35
N GLY A 272 -9.47 8.27 -6.59
CA GLY A 272 -9.40 9.70 -6.80
C GLY A 272 -10.30 10.13 -7.96
N ALA A 273 -10.16 9.50 -9.12
CA ALA A 273 -10.99 9.81 -10.28
C ALA A 273 -12.48 9.46 -10.10
N LEU A 274 -12.76 8.40 -9.34
CA LEU A 274 -14.15 7.97 -9.10
C LEU A 274 -14.88 8.87 -8.12
N LEU A 275 -14.19 9.36 -7.10
CA LEU A 275 -14.79 10.10 -5.99
C LEU A 275 -14.70 11.62 -6.15
N SER A 276 -13.73 12.13 -6.93
CA SER A 276 -13.53 13.57 -7.13
C SER A 276 -14.82 14.31 -7.52
N PRO A 277 -15.55 13.90 -8.55
CA PRO A 277 -16.78 14.62 -8.94
C PRO A 277 -17.86 14.54 -7.87
N ILE A 278 -17.96 13.42 -7.14
CA ILE A 278 -18.95 13.24 -6.07
C ILE A 278 -18.61 14.13 -4.88
N GLU A 279 -17.34 14.20 -4.48
CA GLU A 279 -16.87 15.03 -3.37
C GLU A 279 -17.04 16.52 -3.66
N GLU A 280 -16.75 16.94 -4.91
CA GLU A 280 -16.96 18.33 -5.33
C GLU A 280 -18.43 18.74 -5.24
N GLU A 281 -19.34 17.91 -5.76
CA GLU A 281 -20.77 18.17 -5.73
C GLU A 281 -21.28 18.18 -4.30
N LEU A 282 -20.89 17.20 -3.48
CA LEU A 282 -21.24 17.10 -2.06
C LEU A 282 -20.77 18.33 -1.28
N THR A 283 -19.53 18.78 -1.54
CA THR A 283 -18.95 19.98 -0.93
C THR A 283 -19.73 21.24 -1.30
N VAL A 284 -20.14 21.36 -2.56
CA VAL A 284 -20.97 22.50 -3.03
C VAL A 284 -22.33 22.53 -2.32
N TYR A 285 -23.03 21.39 -2.27
CA TYR A 285 -24.34 21.32 -1.61
C TYR A 285 -24.24 21.62 -0.11
N HIS A 286 -23.22 21.08 0.54
CA HIS A 286 -23.01 21.34 1.96
C HIS A 286 -22.76 22.84 2.24
N ASN A 287 -21.89 23.49 1.45
CA ASN A 287 -21.62 24.92 1.59
C ASN A 287 -22.87 25.77 1.32
N GLN A 288 -23.64 25.46 0.28
CA GLN A 288 -24.91 26.13 0.00
C GLN A 288 -25.91 26.02 1.15
N LYS A 289 -25.98 24.85 1.79
CA LYS A 289 -26.84 24.62 2.94
C LYS A 289 -26.39 25.45 4.15
N VAL A 290 -25.08 25.50 4.43
CA VAL A 290 -24.51 26.33 5.50
C VAL A 290 -24.80 27.81 5.24
N ASP A 291 -24.60 28.29 4.02
CA ASP A 291 -24.87 29.67 3.64
C ASP A 291 -26.36 30.00 3.75
N ALA A 292 -27.25 29.13 3.25
CA ALA A 292 -28.68 29.31 3.38
C ALA A 292 -29.13 29.38 4.85
N ASN A 293 -28.60 28.53 5.72
CA ASN A 293 -28.85 28.58 7.14
C ASN A 293 -28.33 29.87 7.80
N THR A 294 -27.16 30.35 7.36
CA THR A 294 -26.61 31.63 7.82
C THR A 294 -27.51 32.79 7.44
N PHE A 295 -28.01 32.83 6.20
CA PHE A 295 -28.97 33.86 5.75
C PHE A 295 -30.33 33.77 6.44
N ARG A 296 -30.72 32.57 6.88
CA ARG A 296 -31.95 32.41 7.71
C ARG A 296 -31.77 32.96 9.11
N LEU A 297 -30.59 32.73 9.73
CA LEU A 297 -30.28 33.22 11.07
C LEU A 297 -29.97 34.72 11.07
N MET A 298 -29.35 35.20 10.00
CA MET A 298 -28.95 36.59 9.77
C MET A 298 -29.51 37.08 8.41
N PRO A 299 -30.84 37.30 8.32
CA PRO A 299 -31.47 37.64 7.07
C PRO A 299 -31.01 39.00 6.56
N ILE A 300 -30.97 39.13 5.25
CA ILE A 300 -30.81 40.45 4.61
C ILE A 300 -32.11 41.21 4.80
N TYR A 301 -32.04 42.43 5.32
CA TYR A 301 -33.18 43.27 5.53
C TYR A 301 -33.38 44.27 4.43
N ARG A 302 -34.58 44.42 3.98
CA ARG A 302 -35.01 45.54 3.16
C ARG A 302 -35.45 46.67 4.09
N VAL A 303 -34.83 47.82 3.96
CA VAL A 303 -35.14 49.01 4.77
C VAL A 303 -35.68 50.09 3.86
N VAL A 304 -36.80 50.72 4.26
CA VAL A 304 -37.37 51.83 3.51
C VAL A 304 -36.43 53.02 3.57
N SER A 305 -36.23 53.72 2.44
CA SER A 305 -35.23 54.79 2.31
C SER A 305 -35.44 56.00 3.24
N THR A 306 -36.67 56.20 3.70
CA THR A 306 -37.03 57.27 4.64
C THR A 306 -36.94 56.86 6.12
N SER A 307 -36.75 55.57 6.40
CA SER A 307 -36.75 55.03 7.78
C SER A 307 -35.56 55.54 8.60
N PRO A 308 -35.77 55.85 9.90
CA PRO A 308 -34.69 56.21 10.83
C PRO A 308 -33.65 55.06 10.99
N ALA A 309 -34.05 53.82 10.74
CA ALA A 309 -33.16 52.66 10.81
C ALA A 309 -31.92 52.77 9.88
N LEU A 310 -32.02 53.48 8.74
CA LEU A 310 -30.89 53.73 7.83
C LEU A 310 -29.87 54.71 8.38
N ARG A 311 -30.22 55.52 9.36
CA ARG A 311 -29.33 56.48 10.02
C ARG A 311 -28.45 55.83 11.08
N ASP A 312 -28.82 54.64 11.50
CA ASP A 312 -28.05 53.83 12.47
C ASP A 312 -26.81 53.26 11.80
N LYS A 313 -25.63 53.77 12.14
CA LYS A 313 -24.33 53.36 11.61
C LYS A 313 -23.72 52.18 12.35
N GLU A 314 -24.35 51.73 13.46
CA GLU A 314 -23.85 50.61 14.21
C GLU A 314 -24.21 49.28 13.53
N GLU A 315 -23.34 48.28 13.68
CA GLU A 315 -23.60 46.93 13.17
C GLU A 315 -24.83 46.33 13.86
N TRP A 316 -25.65 45.66 13.06
CA TRP A 316 -26.85 44.98 13.57
C TRP A 316 -26.46 43.68 14.24
N THR A 317 -26.55 43.66 15.57
CA THR A 317 -26.24 42.50 16.40
C THR A 317 -27.49 41.92 17.03
N ALA A 318 -27.44 40.66 17.46
CA ALA A 318 -28.54 40.01 18.13
C ALA A 318 -28.97 40.81 19.40
N GLY A 319 -30.28 41.11 19.53
CA GLY A 319 -30.84 41.87 20.65
C GLY A 319 -30.73 43.39 20.52
N LYS A 320 -30.18 43.94 19.44
CA LYS A 320 -30.18 45.38 19.20
C LYS A 320 -31.60 45.89 18.99
N LYS A 321 -31.92 47.06 19.59
CA LYS A 321 -33.20 47.79 19.37
C LYS A 321 -33.01 48.71 18.19
N ILE A 322 -33.85 48.54 17.18
CA ILE A 322 -33.89 49.37 15.97
C ILE A 322 -35.09 50.30 16.05
N VAL A 323 -34.86 51.59 15.82
CA VAL A 323 -35.92 52.59 15.80
C VAL A 323 -36.51 52.65 14.37
N VAL A 324 -37.81 52.46 14.26
CA VAL A 324 -38.57 52.48 13.00
C VAL A 324 -39.84 53.36 13.18
N ASP A 325 -40.28 53.98 12.13
CA ASP A 325 -41.51 54.78 12.11
C ASP A 325 -42.75 53.88 11.88
N SER A 326 -42.57 52.78 11.12
CA SER A 326 -43.62 51.78 10.86
C SER A 326 -43.08 50.35 11.03
N PRO A 327 -43.90 49.36 11.41
CA PRO A 327 -43.49 47.94 11.48
C PRO A 327 -42.97 47.38 10.14
N ASP A 328 -43.41 47.98 9.02
CA ASP A 328 -43.02 47.54 7.66
C ASP A 328 -41.73 48.21 7.13
N ASP A 329 -41.17 49.16 7.90
CA ASP A 329 -39.95 49.86 7.51
C ASP A 329 -38.73 48.95 7.33
N VAL A 330 -38.66 47.90 8.12
CA VAL A 330 -37.58 46.88 8.12
C VAL A 330 -38.22 45.52 7.94
N THR A 331 -38.03 44.91 6.79
CA THR A 331 -38.57 43.58 6.50
C THR A 331 -37.45 42.63 6.08
N PRO A 332 -37.36 41.41 6.68
CA PRO A 332 -36.42 40.45 6.20
C PRO A 332 -36.77 39.95 4.80
N LEU A 333 -35.76 39.80 3.94
CA LEU A 333 -35.96 39.16 2.65
C LEU A 333 -36.22 37.65 2.89
N PRO A 334 -37.25 37.09 2.25
CA PRO A 334 -37.54 35.67 2.42
C PRO A 334 -36.41 34.85 1.77
N VAL A 335 -35.80 33.94 2.53
CA VAL A 335 -34.86 32.94 2.05
C VAL A 335 -35.63 31.68 1.71
N GLN A 336 -35.57 31.23 0.47
CA GLN A 336 -36.20 29.99 0.05
C GLN A 336 -35.63 28.78 0.78
N GLU A 337 -36.48 27.83 1.15
CA GLU A 337 -36.01 26.56 1.70
C GLU A 337 -35.39 25.70 0.62
N LEU A 338 -34.12 25.28 0.87
CA LEU A 338 -33.46 24.25 0.07
C LEU A 338 -33.90 22.86 0.60
N VAL A 339 -35.16 22.49 0.35
CA VAL A 339 -35.73 21.19 0.83
C VAL A 339 -35.03 20.00 0.16
N THR A 340 -34.44 20.20 -1.03
CA THR A 340 -33.81 19.14 -1.81
C THR A 340 -32.38 18.78 -1.36
N SER A 341 -31.67 19.69 -0.71
CA SER A 341 -30.24 19.54 -0.41
C SER A 341 -29.90 18.37 0.56
N GLU A 342 -30.80 18.04 1.50
CA GLU A 342 -30.55 16.92 2.43
C GLU A 342 -30.65 15.55 1.75
N ARG A 343 -31.61 15.38 0.85
CA ARG A 343 -31.74 14.16 0.05
C ARG A 343 -30.58 13.99 -0.92
N ASP A 344 -30.14 15.10 -1.51
CA ASP A 344 -29.05 15.09 -2.49
C ASP A 344 -27.72 14.79 -1.81
N GLU A 345 -27.45 15.38 -0.63
CA GLU A 345 -26.28 15.02 0.18
C GLU A 345 -26.26 13.54 0.53
N LEU A 346 -27.39 12.99 1.04
CA LEU A 346 -27.49 11.58 1.38
C LEU A 346 -27.32 10.67 0.15
N PHE A 347 -27.89 11.05 -0.99
CA PHE A 347 -27.73 10.31 -2.24
C PHE A 347 -26.27 10.27 -2.69
N LEU A 348 -25.54 11.38 -2.62
CA LEU A 348 -24.11 11.42 -2.98
C LEU A 348 -23.26 10.58 -2.03
N TRP A 349 -23.56 10.57 -0.73
CA TRP A 349 -22.92 9.69 0.23
C TRP A 349 -23.15 8.20 -0.10
N GLU A 350 -24.40 7.82 -0.39
CA GLU A 350 -24.72 6.44 -0.78
C GLU A 350 -24.08 6.06 -2.13
N LEU A 351 -24.03 6.99 -3.09
CA LEU A 351 -23.37 6.78 -4.37
C LEU A 351 -21.86 6.56 -4.16
N ALA A 352 -21.20 7.34 -3.31
CA ALA A 352 -19.79 7.17 -2.99
C ALA A 352 -19.50 5.79 -2.37
N LYS A 353 -20.34 5.34 -1.42
CA LYS A 353 -20.25 3.99 -0.83
C LYS A 353 -20.43 2.89 -1.90
N LEU A 354 -21.42 3.05 -2.77
CA LEU A 354 -21.70 2.09 -3.84
C LEU A 354 -20.55 1.98 -4.84
N VAL A 355 -20.03 3.12 -5.28
CA VAL A 355 -18.96 3.19 -6.29
C VAL A 355 -17.62 2.69 -5.74
N SER A 356 -17.28 3.03 -4.51
CA SER A 356 -16.03 2.61 -3.87
C SER A 356 -16.09 1.20 -3.28
N GLY A 357 -17.27 0.74 -2.87
CA GLY A 357 -17.47 -0.47 -2.08
C GLY A 357 -17.12 -0.31 -0.60
N ALA A 358 -16.82 0.91 -0.15
CA ALA A 358 -16.60 1.25 1.26
C ALA A 358 -17.94 1.42 1.96
N ASN A 359 -18.48 0.34 2.49
CA ASN A 359 -19.72 0.39 3.27
C ASN A 359 -19.43 0.51 4.79
N GLU A 360 -20.47 0.78 5.58
CA GLU A 360 -20.38 0.94 7.03
C GLU A 360 -19.84 -0.31 7.73
N LEU A 361 -20.10 -1.50 7.17
CA LEU A 361 -19.57 -2.78 7.67
C LEU A 361 -18.06 -2.87 7.51
N LEU A 362 -17.50 -2.28 6.44
CA LEU A 362 -16.05 -2.20 6.24
C LEU A 362 -15.40 -1.22 7.20
N SER A 363 -16.07 -0.14 7.58
CA SER A 363 -15.58 0.86 8.54
C SER A 363 -15.66 0.41 10.00
N GLY A 364 -16.29 -0.74 10.30
CA GLY A 364 -16.47 -1.22 11.66
C GLY A 364 -17.53 -0.44 12.46
N ILE A 365 -18.27 0.46 11.82
CA ILE A 365 -19.35 1.20 12.45
C ILE A 365 -20.55 0.25 12.55
N PRO A 366 -21.07 -0.04 13.77
CA PRO A 366 -22.27 -0.85 13.90
C PRO A 366 -23.43 -0.17 13.18
N THR A 367 -24.08 -0.85 12.27
CA THR A 367 -25.33 -0.37 11.68
C THR A 367 -26.39 -0.33 12.77
N VAL A 368 -26.71 0.86 13.26
CA VAL A 368 -27.66 1.10 14.38
C VAL A 368 -29.14 0.80 14.00
N ARG A 369 -29.38 0.30 12.80
CA ARG A 369 -30.73 -0.12 12.40
C ARG A 369 -30.96 -1.56 12.87
N GLY A 370 -31.62 -1.68 14.03
CA GLY A 370 -31.95 -2.94 14.69
C GLY A 370 -32.94 -3.86 13.96
N GLU A 371 -32.98 -3.83 12.64
CA GLU A 371 -33.87 -4.63 11.80
C GLU A 371 -33.12 -5.51 10.78
N ASN A 372 -31.78 -5.38 10.65
CA ASN A 372 -31.05 -6.25 9.73
C ASN A 372 -30.88 -7.64 10.35
N THR A 373 -31.36 -8.65 9.65
CA THR A 373 -31.15 -10.05 10.04
C THR A 373 -29.65 -10.41 9.91
N ALA A 374 -29.17 -11.36 10.71
CA ALA A 374 -27.79 -11.86 10.61
C ALA A 374 -27.43 -12.28 9.18
N TYR A 375 -28.40 -12.76 8.41
CA TYR A 375 -28.27 -13.14 7.00
C TYR A 375 -28.01 -11.92 6.09
N GLU A 376 -28.74 -10.80 6.27
CA GLU A 376 -28.51 -9.58 5.47
C GLU A 376 -27.15 -8.96 5.73
N VAL A 377 -26.68 -9.01 6.98
CA VAL A 377 -25.32 -8.59 7.35
C VAL A 377 -24.28 -9.50 6.69
N GLU A 378 -24.51 -10.81 6.67
CA GLU A 378 -23.60 -11.79 6.04
C GLU A 378 -23.55 -11.61 4.51
N VAL A 379 -24.69 -11.37 3.86
CA VAL A 379 -24.78 -11.10 2.41
C VAL A 379 -24.08 -9.77 2.07
N ALA A 380 -24.31 -8.72 2.83
CA ALA A 380 -23.67 -7.42 2.61
C ALA A 380 -22.15 -7.48 2.82
N LEU A 381 -21.68 -8.25 3.81
CA LEU A 381 -20.26 -8.57 4.00
C LEU A 381 -19.71 -9.39 2.82
N ALA A 382 -20.47 -10.34 2.31
CA ALA A 382 -20.05 -11.17 1.18
C ALA A 382 -19.92 -10.34 -0.10
N GLU A 383 -20.86 -9.46 -0.42
CA GLU A 383 -20.83 -8.60 -1.60
C GLU A 383 -19.71 -7.54 -1.52
N GLY A 384 -19.58 -6.86 -0.40
CA GLY A 384 -18.45 -5.94 -0.16
C GLY A 384 -17.09 -6.66 -0.22
N SER A 385 -17.04 -7.95 0.15
CA SER A 385 -15.81 -8.76 0.11
C SER A 385 -15.34 -9.12 -1.30
N VAL A 386 -16.20 -9.11 -2.34
CA VAL A 386 -15.81 -9.50 -3.70
C VAL A 386 -14.81 -8.53 -4.31
N ARG A 387 -15.07 -7.21 -4.24
CA ARG A 387 -14.14 -6.19 -4.73
C ARG A 387 -12.83 -6.22 -3.96
N PHE A 388 -12.94 -6.35 -2.64
CA PHE A 388 -11.79 -6.46 -1.76
C PHE A 388 -10.94 -7.70 -2.06
N ARG A 389 -11.56 -8.87 -2.30
CA ARG A 389 -10.86 -10.10 -2.71
C ARG A 389 -10.07 -9.89 -4.00
N ARG A 390 -10.63 -9.17 -4.98
CA ARG A 390 -9.90 -8.85 -6.22
C ARG A 390 -8.64 -8.05 -5.93
N PHE A 391 -8.72 -7.02 -5.08
CA PHE A 391 -7.55 -6.24 -4.68
C PHE A 391 -6.52 -7.14 -3.99
N MET A 392 -6.96 -8.00 -3.08
CA MET A 392 -6.08 -8.95 -2.38
C MET A 392 -5.33 -9.89 -3.33
N VAL A 393 -5.99 -10.38 -4.39
CA VAL A 393 -5.33 -11.23 -5.40
C VAL A 393 -4.18 -10.48 -6.08
N PHE A 394 -4.40 -9.23 -6.49
CA PHE A 394 -3.36 -8.43 -7.14
C PHE A 394 -2.24 -8.05 -6.16
N VAL A 395 -2.59 -7.68 -4.94
CA VAL A 395 -1.62 -7.31 -3.90
C VAL A 395 -0.76 -8.51 -3.49
N THR A 396 -1.35 -9.69 -3.29
CA THR A 396 -0.59 -10.90 -2.92
C THR A 396 0.35 -11.34 -4.05
N GLU A 397 -0.09 -11.25 -5.31
CA GLU A 397 0.78 -11.57 -6.45
C GLU A 397 1.93 -10.57 -6.60
N TRP A 398 1.66 -9.29 -6.38
CA TRP A 398 2.67 -8.24 -6.37
C TRP A 398 3.69 -8.45 -5.23
N MET A 399 3.23 -8.70 -4.00
CA MET A 399 4.09 -9.00 -2.86
C MET A 399 4.90 -10.29 -3.07
N ARG A 400 4.31 -11.31 -3.70
CA ARG A 400 5.03 -12.54 -4.04
C ARG A 400 6.23 -12.26 -4.94
N ARG A 401 6.07 -11.43 -5.96
CA ARG A 401 7.18 -11.03 -6.84
C ARG A 401 8.27 -10.28 -6.07
N ILE A 402 7.90 -9.34 -5.21
CA ILE A 402 8.84 -8.58 -4.39
C ILE A 402 9.64 -9.51 -3.48
N VAL A 403 8.97 -10.39 -2.73
CA VAL A 403 9.61 -11.35 -1.81
C VAL A 403 10.56 -12.29 -2.56
N GLN A 404 10.17 -12.79 -3.72
CA GLN A 404 11.05 -13.64 -4.53
C GLN A 404 12.33 -12.92 -4.96
N HIS A 405 12.20 -11.66 -5.39
CA HIS A 405 13.37 -10.86 -5.81
C HIS A 405 14.22 -10.41 -4.61
N GLU A 406 13.59 -10.16 -3.46
CA GLU A 406 14.30 -9.88 -2.20
C GLU A 406 15.16 -11.06 -1.77
N LEU A 407 14.64 -12.28 -1.83
CA LEU A 407 15.39 -13.49 -1.53
C LEU A 407 16.56 -13.72 -2.51
N LEU A 408 16.37 -13.42 -3.80
CA LEU A 408 17.46 -13.48 -4.79
C LEU A 408 18.56 -12.45 -4.50
N LEU A 409 18.20 -11.24 -4.10
CA LEU A 409 19.16 -10.21 -3.68
C LEU A 409 19.91 -10.63 -2.41
N LEU A 410 19.20 -11.18 -1.42
CA LEU A 410 19.81 -11.68 -0.18
C LEU A 410 20.77 -12.85 -0.46
N GLN A 411 20.41 -13.75 -1.37
CA GLN A 411 21.27 -14.87 -1.76
C GLN A 411 22.58 -14.40 -2.40
N LEU A 412 22.51 -13.34 -3.24
CA LEU A 412 23.66 -12.85 -3.97
C LEU A 412 24.52 -11.86 -3.16
N MET A 413 23.89 -10.96 -2.43
CA MET A 413 24.52 -9.78 -1.83
C MET A 413 24.33 -9.67 -0.32
N GLY A 414 23.48 -10.48 0.30
CA GLY A 414 23.12 -10.40 1.71
C GLY A 414 24.29 -10.72 2.65
N ASP A 415 24.16 -10.30 3.92
CA ASP A 415 25.11 -10.64 4.98
C ASP A 415 24.84 -12.06 5.49
N GLU A 416 25.71 -13.00 5.14
CA GLU A 416 25.59 -14.43 5.51
C GLU A 416 25.51 -14.65 7.03
N GLU A 417 26.24 -13.87 7.83
CA GLU A 417 26.22 -14.02 9.29
C GLU A 417 24.87 -13.62 9.86
N GLU A 418 24.30 -12.51 9.38
CA GLU A 418 22.98 -12.05 9.82
C GLU A 418 21.90 -13.05 9.45
N ILE A 419 21.90 -13.53 8.20
CA ILE A 419 20.94 -14.53 7.73
C ILE A 419 21.06 -15.83 8.54
N THR A 420 22.28 -16.27 8.83
CA THR A 420 22.52 -17.46 9.66
C THR A 420 22.00 -17.26 11.09
N GLN A 421 22.15 -16.06 11.66
CA GLN A 421 21.59 -15.73 12.99
C GLN A 421 20.06 -15.77 12.99
N ILE A 422 19.42 -15.24 11.95
CA ILE A 422 17.95 -15.28 11.79
C ILE A 422 17.44 -16.73 11.74
N CYS A 423 18.17 -17.60 11.05
CA CYS A 423 17.79 -18.99 10.86
C CYS A 423 18.12 -19.90 12.05
N TYR A 424 19.00 -19.45 12.97
CA TYR A 424 19.47 -20.29 14.08
C TYR A 424 18.32 -21.01 14.82
N PRO A 425 18.47 -22.31 15.22
CA PRO A 425 19.67 -23.16 15.12
C PRO A 425 19.86 -23.90 13.78
N LYS A 426 19.03 -23.63 12.77
CA LYS A 426 19.12 -24.28 11.45
C LYS A 426 20.13 -23.59 10.54
N PRO A 427 20.68 -24.31 9.54
CA PRO A 427 21.57 -23.70 8.57
C PRO A 427 20.83 -22.67 7.69
N ASN A 428 21.58 -21.77 7.06
CA ASN A 428 21.06 -20.79 6.13
C ASN A 428 20.46 -21.48 4.88
N PRO A 429 19.14 -21.42 4.65
CA PRO A 429 18.48 -22.11 3.54
C PRO A 429 18.91 -21.54 2.18
N LEU A 430 19.31 -20.27 2.09
CA LEU A 430 19.69 -19.64 0.83
C LEU A 430 21.02 -20.16 0.27
N GLN A 431 21.86 -20.81 1.11
CA GLN A 431 23.08 -21.49 0.66
C GLN A 431 22.83 -22.91 0.14
N LEU A 432 21.66 -23.49 0.47
CA LEU A 432 21.30 -24.87 0.15
C LEU A 432 20.42 -25.00 -1.09
N ILE A 433 19.95 -23.89 -1.65
CA ILE A 433 19.03 -23.85 -2.79
C ILE A 433 19.61 -23.02 -3.94
N GLU A 434 19.25 -23.38 -5.16
CA GLU A 434 19.60 -22.60 -6.34
C GLU A 434 18.64 -21.40 -6.53
N PRO A 435 19.05 -20.30 -7.21
CA PRO A 435 18.19 -19.14 -7.44
C PRO A 435 16.85 -19.49 -8.10
N LEU A 436 16.83 -20.45 -9.04
CA LEU A 436 15.59 -20.91 -9.68
C LEU A 436 14.65 -21.63 -8.72
N ASP A 437 15.18 -22.28 -7.69
CA ASP A 437 14.39 -22.96 -6.67
C ASP A 437 13.54 -21.98 -5.85
N ILE A 438 14.06 -20.78 -5.57
CA ILE A 438 13.33 -19.69 -4.89
C ILE A 438 12.05 -19.36 -5.65
N LEU A 439 12.11 -19.37 -6.99
CA LEU A 439 10.97 -19.04 -7.85
C LEU A 439 9.98 -20.21 -7.99
N HIS A 440 10.45 -21.45 -7.95
CA HIS A 440 9.65 -22.60 -8.42
C HIS A 440 9.36 -23.66 -7.37
N ARG A 441 10.18 -23.84 -6.32
CA ARG A 441 10.00 -24.91 -5.31
C ARG A 441 9.05 -24.53 -4.17
N PHE A 442 8.81 -23.21 -3.97
CA PHE A 442 8.03 -22.72 -2.85
C PHE A 442 6.79 -21.96 -3.31
N VAL A 443 5.75 -21.99 -2.47
CA VAL A 443 4.54 -21.15 -2.62
C VAL A 443 4.54 -20.16 -1.47
N TYR A 444 4.57 -18.87 -1.79
CA TYR A 444 4.51 -17.79 -0.82
C TYR A 444 3.06 -17.43 -0.55
N ASN A 445 2.58 -17.74 0.62
CA ASN A 445 1.21 -17.47 1.03
C ASN A 445 1.19 -16.34 2.07
N PHE A 446 0.56 -15.24 1.71
CA PHE A 446 0.39 -14.10 2.61
C PHE A 446 -0.81 -14.36 3.50
N ASN A 447 -0.62 -14.17 4.81
CA ASN A 447 -1.68 -14.38 5.79
C ASN A 447 -2.77 -13.32 5.63
N THR A 448 -3.74 -13.59 4.77
CA THR A 448 -4.90 -12.71 4.62
C THR A 448 -5.83 -12.90 5.81
N VAL A 449 -5.66 -12.09 6.85
CA VAL A 449 -6.48 -12.11 8.08
C VAL A 449 -7.87 -11.49 7.79
N LEU A 450 -8.51 -11.87 6.69
CA LEU A 450 -9.94 -11.58 6.47
C LEU A 450 -10.84 -12.58 7.20
N THR A 451 -10.28 -13.72 7.58
CA THR A 451 -10.97 -14.69 8.41
C THR A 451 -10.80 -14.27 9.86
N ASN A 452 -11.91 -13.92 10.49
CA ASN A 452 -11.99 -13.79 11.93
C ASN A 452 -11.14 -14.92 12.56
N ARG A 453 -10.11 -14.57 13.35
CA ARG A 453 -9.17 -15.51 14.00
C ARG A 453 -9.92 -16.68 14.66
N GLN A 454 -11.10 -16.41 15.20
CA GLN A 454 -11.99 -17.42 15.73
C GLN A 454 -12.46 -18.42 14.66
N MET A 455 -12.74 -17.98 13.43
CA MET A 455 -13.13 -18.88 12.34
C MET A 455 -11.94 -19.75 11.87
N GLU A 456 -10.73 -19.22 11.87
CA GLU A 456 -9.53 -19.99 11.55
C GLU A 456 -9.29 -21.08 12.59
N ILE A 457 -9.36 -20.73 13.87
CA ILE A 457 -9.28 -21.66 14.99
C ILE A 457 -10.38 -22.74 14.88
N GLN A 458 -11.62 -22.35 14.61
CA GLN A 458 -12.74 -23.28 14.43
C GLN A 458 -12.51 -24.22 13.24
N LYS A 459 -11.99 -23.75 12.12
CA LYS A 459 -11.63 -24.60 10.96
C LYS A 459 -10.57 -25.63 11.31
N TRP A 460 -9.52 -25.24 12.03
CA TRP A 460 -8.47 -26.14 12.47
C TRP A 460 -8.99 -27.18 13.48
N ILE A 461 -9.86 -26.78 14.41
CA ILE A 461 -10.50 -27.70 15.37
C ILE A 461 -11.42 -28.67 14.63
N LEU A 462 -12.23 -28.17 13.68
CA LEU A 462 -13.09 -29.01 12.86
C LEU A 462 -12.27 -30.03 12.05
N LEU A 463 -11.20 -29.57 11.39
CA LEU A 463 -10.29 -30.44 10.64
C LEU A 463 -9.68 -31.53 11.53
N ARG A 464 -9.21 -31.16 12.74
CA ARG A 464 -8.71 -32.11 13.72
C ARG A 464 -9.76 -33.17 14.06
N ASN A 465 -11.00 -32.74 14.31
CA ASN A 465 -12.08 -33.67 14.69
C ASN A 465 -12.46 -34.61 13.53
N LEU A 466 -12.42 -34.14 12.28
CA LEU A 466 -12.63 -34.98 11.10
C LEU A 466 -11.49 -35.98 10.92
N LEU A 467 -10.24 -35.54 11.03
CA LEU A 467 -9.06 -36.39 10.85
C LEU A 467 -8.85 -37.36 12.02
N ALA A 468 -9.35 -37.08 13.22
CA ALA A 468 -9.24 -37.96 14.39
C ALA A 468 -9.95 -39.31 14.20
N GLN A 469 -10.83 -39.42 13.21
CA GLN A 469 -11.53 -40.67 12.88
C GLN A 469 -10.83 -41.47 11.75
N GLU A 470 -9.83 -40.88 11.11
CA GLU A 470 -9.11 -41.48 9.99
C GLU A 470 -7.92 -42.30 10.50
N ALA A 471 -7.88 -43.60 10.22
CA ALA A 471 -6.83 -44.51 10.69
C ALA A 471 -5.42 -44.06 10.29
N LEU A 472 -5.25 -43.60 9.03
CA LEU A 472 -3.97 -43.10 8.52
C LEU A 472 -3.45 -41.87 9.28
N PHE A 473 -4.33 -41.03 9.79
CA PHE A 473 -3.96 -39.87 10.59
C PHE A 473 -3.63 -40.24 12.02
N VAL A 474 -4.40 -41.20 12.61
CA VAL A 474 -4.20 -41.65 13.99
C VAL A 474 -2.85 -42.37 14.16
N GLU A 475 -2.41 -43.09 13.15
CA GLU A 475 -1.12 -43.78 13.12
C GLU A 475 0.06 -42.87 12.82
N ASN A 476 -0.19 -41.70 12.20
CA ASN A 476 0.87 -40.77 11.78
C ASN A 476 1.12 -39.67 12.81
N ARG A 477 2.09 -39.89 13.72
CA ARG A 477 2.49 -38.92 14.75
C ARG A 477 2.99 -37.61 14.20
N GLN A 478 3.65 -37.60 13.03
CA GLN A 478 4.12 -36.39 12.39
C GLN A 478 2.96 -35.53 11.89
N ALA A 479 1.95 -36.13 11.25
CA ALA A 479 0.75 -35.43 10.80
C ALA A 479 -0.01 -34.83 11.99
N GLN A 480 -0.13 -35.55 13.10
CA GLN A 480 -0.73 -35.05 14.33
C GLN A 480 0.04 -33.86 14.91
N TRP A 481 1.37 -33.97 14.95
CA TRP A 481 2.25 -32.90 15.43
C TRP A 481 2.11 -31.64 14.56
N TYR A 482 2.12 -31.77 13.21
CA TYR A 482 1.91 -30.66 12.31
C TYR A 482 0.55 -29.98 12.51
N LEU A 483 -0.52 -30.73 12.67
CA LEU A 483 -1.84 -30.20 12.91
C LEU A 483 -1.93 -29.45 14.23
N LEU A 484 -1.38 -30.03 15.33
CA LEU A 484 -1.33 -29.37 16.62
C LEU A 484 -0.47 -28.10 16.59
N ARG A 485 0.66 -28.13 15.89
CA ARG A 485 1.48 -26.93 15.65
C ARG A 485 0.68 -25.82 14.98
N GLN A 486 -0.10 -26.14 13.92
CA GLN A 486 -0.92 -25.15 13.23
C GLN A 486 -2.02 -24.57 14.15
N ILE A 487 -2.65 -25.41 14.93
CA ILE A 487 -3.65 -24.98 15.92
C ILE A 487 -3.00 -24.03 16.94
N LEU A 488 -1.88 -24.40 17.55
CA LEU A 488 -1.20 -23.57 18.56
C LEU A 488 -0.71 -22.25 17.98
N THR A 489 -0.18 -22.27 16.75
CA THR A 489 0.21 -21.04 16.04
C THR A 489 -1.00 -20.13 15.79
N ALA A 490 -2.17 -20.68 15.47
CA ALA A 490 -3.41 -19.89 15.33
C ALA A 490 -3.87 -19.25 16.65
N PHE A 491 -3.46 -19.81 17.79
CA PHE A 491 -3.69 -19.24 19.13
C PHE A 491 -2.58 -18.25 19.58
N ASP A 492 -1.54 -17.96 18.76
CA ASP A 492 -0.32 -17.23 19.13
C ASP A 492 0.44 -17.85 20.31
N VAL A 493 0.39 -19.14 20.44
CA VAL A 493 1.11 -19.88 21.47
C VAL A 493 2.35 -20.53 20.85
N ASP A 494 3.51 -20.35 21.48
CA ASP A 494 4.72 -21.04 21.03
C ASP A 494 4.53 -22.56 21.22
N TYR A 495 4.33 -23.26 20.11
CA TYR A 495 4.10 -24.71 20.09
C TYR A 495 5.24 -25.50 20.71
N ARG A 496 6.49 -24.98 20.71
CA ARG A 496 7.67 -25.65 21.26
C ARG A 496 7.54 -25.87 22.76
N LEU A 497 6.86 -24.96 23.47
CA LEU A 497 6.62 -25.04 24.91
C LEU A 497 5.59 -26.13 25.26
N ILE A 498 4.71 -26.49 24.31
CA ILE A 498 3.59 -27.41 24.58
C ILE A 498 3.82 -28.79 23.97
N ILE A 499 4.22 -28.87 22.70
CA ILE A 499 4.34 -30.15 21.97
C ILE A 499 5.80 -30.57 21.69
N GLY A 500 6.77 -29.71 22.03
CA GLY A 500 8.18 -30.01 21.84
C GLY A 500 8.61 -30.02 20.37
N GLU A 501 9.76 -30.66 20.11
CA GLU A 501 10.32 -30.80 18.77
C GLU A 501 9.56 -31.85 17.94
N LYS A 502 9.73 -31.74 16.60
CA LYS A 502 9.12 -32.67 15.65
C LYS A 502 9.53 -34.11 15.99
N PRO A 503 8.58 -35.09 16.14
CA PRO A 503 8.92 -36.46 16.36
C PRO A 503 9.72 -37.03 15.17
N GLU A 504 10.77 -37.81 15.47
CA GLU A 504 11.57 -38.48 14.45
C GLU A 504 10.69 -39.42 13.60
N GLU A 505 11.04 -39.58 12.33
CA GLU A 505 10.40 -40.54 11.44
C GLU A 505 10.55 -41.94 12.03
N GLN A 506 9.43 -42.61 12.34
CA GLN A 506 9.46 -44.02 12.59
C GLN A 506 9.89 -44.69 11.28
N ALA A 507 10.95 -45.49 11.32
CA ALA A 507 11.36 -46.27 10.17
C ALA A 507 10.12 -46.98 9.56
N PRO A 508 9.99 -46.99 8.23
CA PRO A 508 8.83 -47.59 7.59
C PRO A 508 8.65 -48.98 8.16
N ILE A 509 7.45 -49.24 8.67
CA ILE A 509 7.09 -50.54 9.19
C ILE A 509 7.38 -51.52 8.08
N ASP A 510 8.37 -52.38 8.27
CA ASP A 510 8.72 -53.38 7.27
C ASP A 510 7.59 -54.43 7.25
N ILE A 511 6.63 -54.17 6.36
CA ILE A 511 5.45 -55.01 6.14
C ILE A 511 5.89 -56.44 5.80
N GLN A 512 7.09 -56.63 5.19
CA GLN A 512 7.63 -57.95 4.92
C GLN A 512 8.02 -58.70 6.19
N SER A 513 8.56 -57.98 7.20
CA SER A 513 8.88 -58.60 8.49
C SER A 513 7.62 -59.04 9.26
N ILE A 514 6.54 -58.24 9.15
CA ILE A 514 5.24 -58.60 9.78
C ILE A 514 4.61 -59.78 9.06
N ILE A 515 4.63 -59.82 7.72
CA ILE A 515 4.12 -60.95 6.94
C ILE A 515 4.94 -62.22 7.24
N GLN A 516 6.26 -62.14 7.36
CA GLN A 516 7.10 -63.26 7.72
C GLN A 516 6.84 -63.77 9.16
N SER A 517 6.61 -62.84 10.11
CA SER A 517 6.27 -63.21 11.49
C SER A 517 4.89 -63.89 11.58
N LEU A 518 3.92 -63.45 10.78
CA LEU A 518 2.60 -64.09 10.70
C LEU A 518 2.66 -65.44 9.98
N GLN A 519 3.49 -65.60 8.94
CA GLN A 519 3.71 -66.89 8.29
C GLN A 519 4.52 -67.87 9.11
N GLY A 520 5.50 -67.36 9.91
CA GLY A 520 6.26 -68.20 10.86
C GLY A 520 5.42 -68.74 12.05
N GLY A 521 4.41 -67.93 12.46
CA GLY A 521 3.47 -68.35 13.52
C GLY A 521 2.46 -69.41 13.09
N MET A 522 2.14 -69.49 11.80
CA MET A 522 1.22 -70.52 11.26
C MET A 522 1.90 -71.90 11.05
N ASN A 523 3.22 -71.92 10.88
CA ASN A 523 3.94 -73.18 10.71
C ASN A 523 4.33 -73.91 12.04
N ASN A 524 4.13 -73.28 13.18
CA ASN A 524 4.38 -73.88 14.50
C ASN A 524 3.11 -74.32 15.23
N ALA A 525 1.96 -74.33 14.61
CA ALA A 525 0.68 -74.77 15.21
C ALA A 525 0.09 -75.97 14.45
N GLY A 526 0.95 -76.80 13.86
CA GLY A 526 0.59 -78.09 13.25
C GLY A 526 1.14 -79.25 13.98
#